data_28506404e4b972d6e891aff401d15f25
#
_entry.id   28506404e4b972d6e891aff401d15f25
#
_cell.length_a   1.000
_cell.length_b   1.000
_cell.length_c   1.000
_cell.angle_alpha   90.00
_cell.angle_beta   90.00
_cell.angle_gamma   90.00
#
_symmetry.space_group_name_H-M   'P 1'
#
loop_
_entity.id
_entity.type
_entity.pdbx_description
1 polymer ?
#
loop_
_entity_poly.entity_id
_entity_poly.type
_entity_poly.pdbx_seq_one_letter_code
_entity_poly.pdbx_strand_id
1 'polypeptide(L)'
;MPLAVDTPAPGFRLAGTGAGAVGLDDLLREGPAAVMFVTDDCPTCELALRRLGPAAAVTVVCEAPAAGAARLAQRTGFAGRMLVEPAPYETSRAYGLEAVPTTIAIAVDGRVAETVVGWDAPALSRLLGIELPDEPPQRKPGCAAKSTYDAAQLAADAAGDGDDPEAMYELGWTDGLPTIAPTPERVAAMLAGRDPRASLGQVPPGMGEATLERLAACAVLAGCRPEHFAVVEAAAETMLVPAFNLHGQAVTTQPAGQIAVVNGPVRHAAGLNAGMGALGPGTRANATIGRALRLLVSLTGEGMPGRLDRSTLGNPGKVGMCVAEHEERSPWPPLHVERGFAAGASVVTMFAGDAPLSISEHRSSTPEELAAALGWAAATIWAPNWWPVGAATLFVICPEHADTLAGGGWSKDDVRRAMFEAVRRPAGGLRQGEFTGRVAAAPDGDAIPKWDSPDDIVLIVAGGEAGRFSAVFGPCVGMDWTPISREVRCDT
;
A
#
# COMPACT_ATOMS: atom_id res chain seq x y z
N MET A 1 -14.96 12.24 12.84
CA MET A 1 -15.51 13.49 12.21
C MET A 1 -15.08 14.69 13.04
N PRO A 2 -14.62 15.79 12.41
CA PRO A 2 -14.32 17.02 13.15
C PRO A 2 -15.51 17.44 14.04
N LEU A 3 -15.20 18.12 15.13
CA LEU A 3 -16.22 18.58 16.05
C LEU A 3 -17.32 19.36 15.34
N ALA A 4 -18.55 19.10 15.69
CA ALA A 4 -19.69 19.83 15.16
C ALA A 4 -19.70 21.31 15.64
N VAL A 5 -20.28 22.21 14.85
CA VAL A 5 -20.51 23.58 15.26
C VAL A 5 -21.32 23.59 16.54
N ASP A 6 -21.06 24.55 17.40
CA ASP A 6 -21.68 24.75 18.71
C ASP A 6 -21.32 23.71 19.80
N THR A 7 -20.34 22.80 19.51
CA THR A 7 -19.80 21.92 20.55
C THR A 7 -18.70 22.62 21.35
N PRO A 8 -18.50 22.29 22.64
CA PRO A 8 -17.36 22.79 23.39
C PRO A 8 -16.04 22.32 22.78
N ALA A 9 -15.11 23.23 22.51
CA ALA A 9 -13.78 22.90 22.05
C ALA A 9 -12.95 22.29 23.20
N PRO A 10 -12.28 21.12 22.97
CA PRO A 10 -11.42 20.53 23.98
C PRO A 10 -10.26 21.45 24.38
N GLY A 11 -10.02 21.56 25.67
CA GLY A 11 -8.87 22.30 26.19
C GLY A 11 -7.56 21.62 25.83
N PHE A 12 -6.51 22.40 25.60
CA PHE A 12 -5.15 21.89 25.41
C PHE A 12 -4.12 22.82 26.01
N ARG A 13 -2.88 22.32 26.20
CA ARG A 13 -1.71 23.11 26.55
C ARG A 13 -0.47 22.51 25.91
N LEU A 14 0.04 23.13 24.86
CA LEU A 14 1.12 22.63 24.02
C LEU A 14 2.34 23.57 24.05
N ALA A 15 3.53 22.99 23.91
CA ALA A 15 4.78 23.75 23.77
C ALA A 15 4.82 24.45 22.40
N GLY A 16 5.27 25.73 22.39
CA GLY A 16 5.56 26.41 21.14
C GLY A 16 6.94 26.03 20.58
N THR A 17 7.15 26.32 19.30
CA THR A 17 8.50 26.25 18.69
C THR A 17 9.46 27.30 19.26
N GLY A 18 8.92 28.31 19.97
CA GLY A 18 9.65 29.28 20.81
C GLY A 18 9.54 28.95 22.30
N ALA A 19 9.90 29.90 23.17
CA ALA A 19 9.81 29.71 24.61
C ALA A 19 8.36 29.78 25.10
N GLY A 20 7.92 28.78 25.88
CA GLY A 20 6.65 28.75 26.60
C GLY A 20 5.62 27.77 26.02
N ALA A 21 4.68 27.37 26.88
CA ALA A 21 3.50 26.56 26.50
C ALA A 21 2.28 27.46 26.42
N VAL A 22 1.42 27.21 25.41
CA VAL A 22 0.18 27.96 25.16
C VAL A 22 -1.00 27.01 25.24
N GLY A 23 -2.04 27.42 25.96
CA GLY A 23 -3.31 26.69 26.04
C GLY A 23 -4.44 27.38 25.30
N LEU A 24 -5.55 26.65 25.10
CA LEU A 24 -6.75 27.22 24.51
C LEU A 24 -7.27 28.44 25.33
N ASP A 25 -7.26 28.30 26.68
CA ASP A 25 -7.68 29.41 27.56
C ASP A 25 -6.81 30.66 27.39
N ASP A 26 -5.51 30.50 27.08
CA ASP A 26 -4.63 31.65 26.83
C ASP A 26 -5.04 32.35 25.53
N LEU A 27 -5.38 31.58 24.49
CA LEU A 27 -5.87 32.12 23.21
C LEU A 27 -7.21 32.86 23.37
N LEU A 28 -8.14 32.27 24.09
CA LEU A 28 -9.47 32.84 24.28
C LEU A 28 -9.47 34.12 25.12
N ARG A 29 -8.45 34.34 25.96
CA ARG A 29 -8.27 35.64 26.67
C ARG A 29 -7.88 36.80 25.71
N GLU A 30 -7.27 36.44 24.55
CA GLU A 30 -6.92 37.42 23.51
C GLU A 30 -8.13 37.72 22.57
N GLY A 31 -9.16 36.89 22.61
CA GLY A 31 -10.38 37.01 21.77
C GLY A 31 -10.80 35.65 21.18
N PRO A 32 -11.66 35.64 20.14
CA PRO A 32 -11.98 34.40 19.43
C PRO A 32 -10.73 33.84 18.79
N ALA A 33 -10.57 32.53 18.83
CA ALA A 33 -9.34 31.83 18.37
C ALA A 33 -9.58 31.12 17.05
N ALA A 34 -8.60 31.14 16.17
CA ALA A 34 -8.51 30.24 15.02
C ALA A 34 -7.31 29.27 15.23
N VAL A 35 -7.59 27.98 15.25
CA VAL A 35 -6.58 26.93 15.41
C VAL A 35 -6.52 26.09 14.13
N MET A 36 -5.34 26.02 13.51
CA MET A 36 -5.10 25.20 12.33
C MET A 36 -4.22 24.01 12.69
N PHE A 37 -4.73 22.83 12.50
CA PHE A 37 -3.97 21.58 12.68
C PHE A 37 -3.28 21.19 11.38
N VAL A 38 -2.01 20.84 11.46
CA VAL A 38 -1.14 20.49 10.32
C VAL A 38 -0.21 19.33 10.68
N THR A 39 0.37 18.68 9.66
CA THR A 39 1.51 17.75 9.83
C THR A 39 2.72 18.27 9.06
N ASP A 40 3.92 17.83 9.47
CA ASP A 40 5.19 18.30 8.87
C ASP A 40 5.51 17.65 7.51
N ASP A 41 4.72 16.68 7.07
CA ASP A 41 4.88 15.90 5.84
C ASP A 41 3.71 16.05 4.83
N CYS A 42 2.72 16.89 5.13
CA CYS A 42 1.56 17.09 4.26
C CYS A 42 1.78 18.24 3.24
N PRO A 43 1.75 17.96 1.92
CA PRO A 43 1.90 19.00 0.89
C PRO A 43 0.79 20.06 0.90
N THR A 44 -0.42 19.71 1.36
CA THR A 44 -1.51 20.67 1.49
C THR A 44 -1.32 21.57 2.70
N CYS A 45 -0.74 21.06 3.79
CA CYS A 45 -0.34 21.86 4.94
C CYS A 45 0.77 22.86 4.57
N GLU A 46 1.76 22.40 3.81
CA GLU A 46 2.83 23.28 3.32
C GLU A 46 2.28 24.40 2.43
N LEU A 47 1.37 24.07 1.50
CA LEU A 47 0.67 25.05 0.68
C LEU A 47 -0.09 26.08 1.53
N ALA A 48 -0.87 25.61 2.52
CA ALA A 48 -1.67 26.47 3.38
C ALA A 48 -0.77 27.45 4.16
N LEU A 49 0.28 26.96 4.82
CA LEU A 49 1.18 27.79 5.60
C LEU A 49 1.94 28.83 4.76
N ARG A 50 2.37 28.48 3.55
CA ARG A 50 3.01 29.42 2.62
C ARG A 50 2.08 30.56 2.22
N ARG A 51 0.79 30.26 1.99
CA ARG A 51 -0.20 31.24 1.53
C ARG A 51 -0.82 32.07 2.62
N LEU A 52 -0.91 31.55 3.83
CA LEU A 52 -1.34 32.33 4.99
C LEU A 52 -0.37 33.47 5.32
N GLY A 53 0.91 33.28 5.04
CA GLY A 53 1.93 34.28 5.33
C GLY A 53 2.15 34.56 6.83
N PRO A 54 3.04 35.50 7.17
CA PRO A 54 3.43 35.76 8.55
C PRO A 54 2.39 36.56 9.36
N ALA A 55 1.39 37.16 8.72
CA ALA A 55 0.43 38.06 9.37
C ALA A 55 -0.89 37.38 9.75
N ALA A 56 -1.06 36.10 9.46
CA ALA A 56 -2.31 35.41 9.76
C ALA A 56 -2.50 35.24 11.28
N ALA A 57 -3.64 35.72 11.80
CA ALA A 57 -4.03 35.50 13.20
C ALA A 57 -4.54 34.07 13.45
N VAL A 58 -3.69 33.10 13.13
CA VAL A 58 -3.96 31.68 13.32
C VAL A 58 -2.90 31.04 14.20
N THR A 59 -3.32 30.25 15.18
CA THR A 59 -2.41 29.39 15.94
C THR A 59 -2.35 28.03 15.26
N VAL A 60 -1.15 27.62 14.85
CA VAL A 60 -0.91 26.33 14.20
C VAL A 60 -0.56 25.29 15.26
N VAL A 61 -1.23 24.16 15.24
CA VAL A 61 -0.85 22.95 15.99
C VAL A 61 -0.28 21.95 15.00
N CYS A 62 1.00 21.62 15.17
CA CYS A 62 1.70 20.72 14.27
C CYS A 62 1.84 19.32 14.91
N GLU A 63 1.20 18.32 14.33
CA GLU A 63 1.32 16.91 14.68
C GLU A 63 2.70 16.37 14.28
N ALA A 64 3.73 16.79 15.01
CA ALA A 64 5.12 16.40 14.75
C ALA A 64 5.98 16.61 16.00
N PRO A 65 7.16 15.94 16.09
CA PRO A 65 8.20 16.33 17.03
C PRO A 65 8.69 17.76 16.76
N ALA A 66 9.25 18.42 17.77
CA ALA A 66 9.72 19.81 17.68
C ALA A 66 10.63 20.08 16.45
N ALA A 67 11.51 19.15 16.13
CA ALA A 67 12.38 19.24 14.95
C ALA A 67 11.60 19.21 13.62
N GLY A 68 10.51 18.43 13.53
CA GLY A 68 9.63 18.37 12.36
C GLY A 68 8.87 19.68 12.17
N ALA A 69 8.24 20.18 13.22
CA ALA A 69 7.53 21.46 13.22
C ALA A 69 8.45 22.64 12.84
N ALA A 70 9.68 22.65 13.37
CA ALA A 70 10.70 23.68 13.02
C ALA A 70 11.08 23.61 11.54
N ARG A 71 11.31 22.41 10.98
CA ARG A 71 11.58 22.24 9.54
C ARG A 71 10.43 22.70 8.68
N LEU A 72 9.17 22.41 9.07
CA LEU A 72 7.99 22.87 8.35
C LEU A 72 7.90 24.38 8.34
N ALA A 73 8.05 25.04 9.50
CA ALA A 73 8.06 26.50 9.61
C ALA A 73 9.15 27.11 8.71
N GLN A 74 10.36 26.56 8.71
CA GLN A 74 11.46 27.03 7.86
C GLN A 74 11.15 26.88 6.37
N ARG A 75 10.65 25.71 5.92
CA ARG A 75 10.32 25.47 4.50
C ARG A 75 9.20 26.35 3.99
N THR A 76 8.25 26.68 4.86
CA THR A 76 7.06 27.49 4.49
C THR A 76 7.25 28.99 4.67
N GLY A 77 8.25 29.40 5.42
CA GLY A 77 8.42 30.80 5.83
C GLY A 77 7.35 31.26 6.82
N PHE A 78 6.60 30.33 7.45
CA PHE A 78 5.59 30.67 8.42
C PHE A 78 6.24 31.18 9.72
N ALA A 79 5.94 32.41 10.07
CA ALA A 79 6.48 33.10 11.26
C ALA A 79 5.42 33.29 12.38
N GLY A 80 4.21 32.75 12.19
CA GLY A 80 3.14 32.81 13.19
C GLY A 80 3.36 31.84 14.35
N ARG A 81 2.40 31.82 15.28
CA ARG A 81 2.40 30.94 16.44
C ARG A 81 2.26 29.48 16.01
N MET A 82 3.29 28.67 16.22
CA MET A 82 3.26 27.21 15.96
C MET A 82 3.50 26.46 17.26
N LEU A 83 2.56 25.61 17.60
CA LEU A 83 2.58 24.68 18.74
C LEU A 83 2.96 23.29 18.25
N VAL A 84 3.65 22.57 19.09
CA VAL A 84 4.17 21.23 18.80
C VAL A 84 3.33 20.21 19.52
N GLU A 85 2.79 19.28 18.78
CA GLU A 85 2.06 18.15 19.34
C GLU A 85 2.77 16.84 18.94
N PRO A 86 3.60 16.27 19.81
CA PRO A 86 4.19 14.95 19.58
C PRO A 86 3.13 13.85 19.74
N ALA A 87 3.42 12.67 19.19
CA ALA A 87 2.61 11.50 19.48
C ALA A 87 2.45 11.32 21.02
N PRO A 88 1.26 10.91 21.47
CA PRO A 88 0.13 10.31 20.76
C PRO A 88 -0.92 11.28 20.18
N TYR A 89 -0.65 12.56 20.00
CA TYR A 89 -1.55 13.56 19.38
C TYR A 89 -2.91 13.71 20.09
N GLU A 90 -2.90 13.82 21.41
CA GLU A 90 -4.09 13.84 22.28
C GLU A 90 -5.04 15.00 21.94
N THR A 91 -4.48 16.19 21.65
CA THR A 91 -5.26 17.37 21.26
C THR A 91 -5.98 17.14 19.93
N SER A 92 -5.23 16.77 18.91
CA SER A 92 -5.77 16.53 17.55
C SER A 92 -6.89 15.48 17.56
N ARG A 93 -6.75 14.45 18.40
CA ARG A 93 -7.79 13.44 18.60
C ARG A 93 -9.00 13.96 19.31
N ALA A 94 -8.81 14.70 20.41
CA ALA A 94 -9.91 15.32 21.11
C ALA A 94 -10.74 16.23 20.20
N TYR A 95 -10.11 16.82 19.18
CA TYR A 95 -10.77 17.60 18.14
C TYR A 95 -11.38 16.76 17.01
N GLY A 96 -11.23 15.44 17.04
CA GLY A 96 -11.81 14.53 16.05
C GLY A 96 -11.28 14.72 14.63
N LEU A 97 -10.00 15.04 14.49
CA LEU A 97 -9.40 15.33 13.19
C LEU A 97 -9.25 14.07 12.36
N GLU A 98 -9.70 14.10 11.12
CA GLU A 98 -9.47 13.06 10.12
C GLU A 98 -8.49 13.51 9.04
N ALA A 99 -8.44 14.81 8.79
CA ALA A 99 -7.60 15.38 7.74
C ALA A 99 -6.89 16.66 8.19
N VAL A 100 -5.75 16.96 7.60
CA VAL A 100 -4.99 18.19 7.77
C VAL A 100 -4.63 18.79 6.39
N PRO A 101 -4.56 20.14 6.26
CA PRO A 101 -4.88 21.10 7.32
C PRO A 101 -6.37 21.10 7.66
N THR A 102 -6.68 21.25 8.93
CA THR A 102 -8.04 21.56 9.39
C THR A 102 -7.98 22.81 10.25
N THR A 103 -8.77 23.82 9.90
CA THR A 103 -8.86 25.09 10.63
C THR A 103 -10.18 25.14 11.37
N ILE A 104 -10.12 25.39 12.67
CA ILE A 104 -11.28 25.47 13.56
C ILE A 104 -11.31 26.86 14.17
N ALA A 105 -12.41 27.59 13.93
CA ALA A 105 -12.70 28.81 14.61
C ALA A 105 -13.44 28.51 15.93
N ILE A 106 -12.97 29.12 17.01
CA ILE A 106 -13.51 28.94 18.36
C ILE A 106 -13.93 30.28 18.89
N ALA A 107 -15.22 30.40 19.26
CA ALA A 107 -15.79 31.60 19.83
C ALA A 107 -15.26 31.89 21.25
N VAL A 108 -15.44 33.08 21.75
CA VAL A 108 -14.95 33.54 23.08
C VAL A 108 -15.48 32.68 24.22
N ASP A 109 -16.66 32.08 24.03
CA ASP A 109 -17.30 31.18 24.99
C ASP A 109 -16.73 29.73 24.95
N GLY A 110 -15.70 29.49 24.11
CA GLY A 110 -15.04 28.19 23.97
C GLY A 110 -15.77 27.20 23.08
N ARG A 111 -16.77 27.62 22.29
CA ARG A 111 -17.48 26.73 21.37
C ARG A 111 -16.95 26.81 19.93
N VAL A 112 -17.04 25.71 19.21
CA VAL A 112 -16.69 25.65 17.79
C VAL A 112 -17.65 26.48 16.98
N ALA A 113 -17.17 27.51 16.28
CA ALA A 113 -17.97 28.40 15.44
C ALA A 113 -18.01 27.96 13.97
N GLU A 114 -16.87 27.54 13.42
CA GLU A 114 -16.74 27.06 12.02
C GLU A 114 -15.56 26.11 11.91
N THR A 115 -15.64 25.15 10.98
CA THR A 115 -14.54 24.23 10.66
C THR A 115 -14.32 24.21 9.15
N VAL A 116 -13.08 24.39 8.72
CA VAL A 116 -12.65 24.29 7.31
C VAL A 116 -11.63 23.17 7.19
N VAL A 117 -11.95 22.12 6.41
CA VAL A 117 -11.09 20.95 6.16
C VAL A 117 -10.38 21.12 4.82
N GLY A 118 -9.09 20.87 4.80
CA GLY A 118 -8.24 21.05 3.63
C GLY A 118 -7.89 22.53 3.39
N TRP A 119 -7.40 22.82 2.19
CA TRP A 119 -7.20 24.17 1.71
C TRP A 119 -8.43 24.65 0.94
N ASP A 120 -9.16 25.61 1.47
CA ASP A 120 -10.25 26.33 0.80
C ASP A 120 -10.00 27.84 1.01
N ALA A 121 -9.35 28.48 0.04
CA ALA A 121 -8.94 29.87 0.16
C ALA A 121 -10.11 30.83 0.43
N PRO A 122 -11.27 30.75 -0.27
CA PRO A 122 -12.44 31.57 0.02
C PRO A 122 -12.99 31.39 1.44
N ALA A 123 -13.07 30.12 1.92
CA ALA A 123 -13.56 29.85 3.26
C ALA A 123 -12.58 30.34 4.33
N LEU A 124 -11.28 30.11 4.16
CA LEU A 124 -10.23 30.58 5.07
C LEU A 124 -10.13 32.11 5.09
N SER A 125 -10.25 32.80 3.94
CA SER A 125 -10.29 34.28 3.87
C SER A 125 -11.43 34.84 4.73
N ARG A 126 -12.61 34.25 4.61
CA ARG A 126 -13.78 34.64 5.39
C ARG A 126 -13.58 34.35 6.89
N LEU A 127 -13.14 33.11 7.22
CA LEU A 127 -12.95 32.67 8.60
C LEU A 127 -11.89 33.51 9.34
N LEU A 128 -10.78 33.83 8.67
CA LEU A 128 -9.66 34.55 9.27
C LEU A 128 -9.74 36.07 9.09
N GLY A 129 -10.67 36.57 8.27
CA GLY A 129 -10.79 37.99 7.98
C GLY A 129 -9.61 38.59 7.22
N ILE A 130 -8.94 37.78 6.37
CA ILE A 130 -7.76 38.18 5.60
C ILE A 130 -7.99 37.96 4.10
N GLU A 131 -7.30 38.75 3.26
CA GLU A 131 -7.25 38.47 1.82
C GLU A 131 -6.15 37.42 1.54
N LEU A 132 -6.53 36.29 0.98
CA LEU A 132 -5.62 35.27 0.50
C LEU A 132 -5.36 35.43 -1.00
N PRO A 133 -4.15 35.06 -1.50
CA PRO A 133 -3.82 35.16 -2.92
C PRO A 133 -4.83 34.42 -3.82
N ASP A 134 -5.29 35.09 -4.87
CA ASP A 134 -6.17 34.50 -5.89
C ASP A 134 -5.35 33.68 -6.92
N GLU A 135 -4.61 32.71 -6.42
CA GLU A 135 -3.76 31.81 -7.22
C GLU A 135 -4.29 30.36 -7.13
N PRO A 136 -4.28 29.60 -8.24
CA PRO A 136 -4.65 28.18 -8.18
C PRO A 136 -3.60 27.34 -7.41
N PRO A 137 -4.01 26.27 -6.72
CA PRO A 137 -5.39 25.85 -6.52
C PRO A 137 -6.10 26.67 -5.43
N GLN A 138 -7.34 27.09 -5.70
CA GLN A 138 -8.19 27.74 -4.69
C GLN A 138 -8.72 26.76 -3.65
N ARG A 139 -8.82 25.48 -4.02
CA ARG A 139 -9.22 24.37 -3.15
C ARG A 139 -8.32 23.16 -3.36
N LYS A 140 -7.94 22.53 -2.27
CA LYS A 140 -7.18 21.27 -2.27
C LYS A 140 -7.60 20.44 -1.04
N PRO A 141 -7.93 19.15 -1.22
CA PRO A 141 -8.26 18.27 -0.11
C PRO A 141 -7.09 18.18 0.87
N GLY A 142 -7.38 17.92 2.12
CA GLY A 142 -6.39 17.65 3.16
C GLY A 142 -5.75 16.28 2.96
N CYS A 143 -4.62 16.07 3.64
CA CYS A 143 -4.02 14.75 3.87
C CYS A 143 -4.60 14.18 5.16
N ALA A 144 -4.41 12.87 5.41
CA ALA A 144 -4.80 12.28 6.69
C ALA A 144 -4.02 12.91 7.86
N ALA A 145 -4.72 13.15 8.96
CA ALA A 145 -4.08 13.58 10.20
C ALA A 145 -3.28 12.43 10.83
N LYS A 146 -2.10 12.70 11.38
CA LYS A 146 -1.29 11.66 12.06
C LYS A 146 -2.01 11.09 13.28
N SER A 147 -2.83 11.89 13.94
CA SER A 147 -3.69 11.48 15.05
C SER A 147 -4.69 10.37 14.70
N THR A 148 -5.04 10.18 13.43
CA THR A 148 -5.90 9.07 13.00
C THR A 148 -5.18 7.74 12.92
N TYR A 149 -3.84 7.73 12.94
CA TYR A 149 -3.01 6.55 12.68
C TYR A 149 -1.93 6.28 13.72
N ASP A 150 -2.09 6.79 14.94
CA ASP A 150 -1.16 6.45 16.01
C ASP A 150 -1.43 5.02 16.50
N ALA A 151 -0.53 4.10 16.15
CA ALA A 151 -0.63 2.69 16.50
C ALA A 151 -0.65 2.46 18.04
N ALA A 152 0.02 3.32 18.82
CA ALA A 152 0.05 3.18 20.26
C ALA A 152 -1.31 3.49 20.91
N GLN A 153 -2.03 4.47 20.36
CA GLN A 153 -3.40 4.75 20.83
C GLN A 153 -4.41 3.75 20.27
N LEU A 154 -4.24 3.36 19.01
CA LEU A 154 -4.95 2.26 18.39
C LEU A 154 -4.90 1.05 19.34
N ALA A 155 -3.72 0.76 19.83
CA ALA A 155 -3.49 -0.32 20.78
C ALA A 155 -4.15 -0.04 22.14
N ALA A 156 -4.12 1.18 22.65
CA ALA A 156 -4.70 1.53 23.94
C ALA A 156 -6.23 1.49 23.92
N ASP A 157 -6.85 2.01 22.87
CA ASP A 157 -8.31 2.00 22.71
C ASP A 157 -8.83 0.58 22.48
N ALA A 158 -8.09 -0.25 21.75
CA ALA A 158 -8.40 -1.66 21.56
C ALA A 158 -8.17 -2.53 22.82
N ALA A 159 -7.24 -2.16 23.68
CA ALA A 159 -6.94 -2.89 24.92
C ALA A 159 -8.06 -2.78 25.98
N GLY A 160 -8.97 -1.81 25.87
CA GLY A 160 -10.07 -1.62 26.80
C GLY A 160 -11.09 -2.75 26.80
N ASP A 161 -11.38 -3.35 25.63
CA ASP A 161 -12.46 -4.33 25.43
C ASP A 161 -12.00 -5.68 24.84
N GLY A 162 -10.70 -5.89 24.67
CA GLY A 162 -10.15 -7.13 24.08
C GLY A 162 -10.26 -7.17 22.56
N ASP A 163 -10.34 -8.38 22.00
CA ASP A 163 -10.49 -8.59 20.54
C ASP A 163 -11.98 -8.49 20.13
N ASP A 164 -12.59 -7.31 20.29
CA ASP A 164 -13.94 -7.04 19.80
C ASP A 164 -13.90 -6.64 18.32
N PRO A 165 -14.39 -7.48 17.40
CA PRO A 165 -14.42 -7.16 15.98
C PRO A 165 -15.28 -5.94 15.65
N GLU A 166 -16.40 -5.72 16.37
CA GLU A 166 -17.29 -4.60 16.10
C GLU A 166 -16.61 -3.27 16.43
N ALA A 167 -15.85 -3.20 17.54
CA ALA A 167 -15.05 -2.03 17.86
C ALA A 167 -14.02 -1.72 16.75
N MET A 168 -13.40 -2.74 16.16
CA MET A 168 -12.47 -2.56 15.03
C MET A 168 -13.18 -2.05 13.77
N TYR A 169 -14.41 -2.50 13.51
CA TYR A 169 -15.23 -1.99 12.40
C TYR A 169 -15.61 -0.52 12.63
N GLU A 170 -16.04 -0.15 13.83
CA GLU A 170 -16.41 1.23 14.17
C GLU A 170 -15.22 2.19 14.04
N LEU A 171 -14.01 1.74 14.43
CA LEU A 171 -12.77 2.48 14.27
C LEU A 171 -12.29 2.56 12.82
N GLY A 172 -12.86 1.77 11.92
CA GLY A 172 -12.44 1.70 10.52
C GLY A 172 -11.09 0.99 10.30
N TRP A 173 -10.69 0.10 11.24
CA TRP A 173 -9.41 -0.62 11.21
C TRP A 173 -9.53 -2.05 10.69
N THR A 174 -10.24 -2.16 9.64
CA THR A 174 -10.56 -3.41 8.98
C THR A 174 -10.54 -3.25 7.46
N ASP A 175 -10.36 -4.35 6.80
CA ASP A 175 -10.54 -4.52 5.36
C ASP A 175 -11.92 -5.13 5.02
N GLY A 176 -12.84 -5.16 5.99
CA GLY A 176 -14.13 -5.83 5.90
C GLY A 176 -14.12 -7.25 6.51
N LEU A 177 -13.00 -7.69 7.06
CA LEU A 177 -12.86 -8.96 7.79
C LEU A 177 -12.50 -8.66 9.26
N PRO A 178 -12.84 -9.53 10.22
CA PRO A 178 -12.42 -9.40 11.59
C PRO A 178 -10.91 -9.20 11.71
N THR A 179 -10.49 -8.31 12.59
CA THR A 179 -9.08 -7.99 12.86
C THR A 179 -8.73 -8.28 14.32
N ILE A 180 -7.44 -8.43 14.60
CA ILE A 180 -6.92 -8.65 15.94
C ILE A 180 -6.43 -7.32 16.50
N ALA A 181 -6.89 -6.93 17.69
CA ALA A 181 -6.50 -5.69 18.33
C ALA A 181 -4.97 -5.54 18.45
N PRO A 182 -4.35 -4.47 17.91
CA PRO A 182 -2.92 -4.26 17.96
C PRO A 182 -2.47 -3.66 19.31
N THR A 183 -2.66 -4.43 20.40
CA THR A 183 -2.28 -3.95 21.72
C THR A 183 -0.78 -3.66 21.82
N PRO A 184 -0.32 -2.79 22.74
CA PRO A 184 1.09 -2.47 22.91
C PRO A 184 1.99 -3.70 23.04
N GLU A 185 1.53 -4.72 23.78
CA GLU A 185 2.27 -5.97 23.98
C GLU A 185 2.40 -6.77 22.67
N ARG A 186 1.32 -6.82 21.86
CA ARG A 186 1.34 -7.53 20.57
C ARG A 186 2.21 -6.82 19.56
N VAL A 187 2.15 -5.48 19.51
CA VAL A 187 3.01 -4.67 18.64
C VAL A 187 4.47 -4.79 19.06
N ALA A 188 4.78 -4.72 20.35
CA ALA A 188 6.13 -4.90 20.86
C ALA A 188 6.69 -6.31 20.56
N ALA A 189 5.87 -7.35 20.72
CA ALA A 189 6.24 -8.71 20.34
C ALA A 189 6.50 -8.85 18.83
N MET A 190 5.72 -8.17 17.98
CA MET A 190 5.90 -8.16 16.54
C MET A 190 7.21 -7.46 16.15
N LEU A 191 7.53 -6.35 16.79
CA LEU A 191 8.77 -5.59 16.55
C LEU A 191 10.04 -6.34 16.98
N ALA A 192 9.95 -7.21 17.99
CA ALA A 192 11.08 -7.99 18.50
C ALA A 192 12.34 -7.14 18.78
N GLY A 193 12.16 -5.95 19.35
CA GLY A 193 13.26 -5.03 19.72
C GLY A 193 13.70 -4.06 18.61
N ARG A 194 13.10 -4.08 17.42
CA ARG A 194 13.33 -3.08 16.37
C ARG A 194 12.85 -1.70 16.83
N ASP A 195 13.47 -0.63 16.29
CA ASP A 195 13.04 0.74 16.61
C ASP A 195 11.64 1.01 16.03
N PRO A 196 10.60 1.20 16.86
CA PRO A 196 9.23 1.44 16.41
C PRO A 196 9.09 2.67 15.52
N ARG A 197 9.98 3.66 15.68
CA ARG A 197 9.96 4.93 14.94
C ARG A 197 10.75 4.90 13.66
N ALA A 198 11.45 3.81 13.35
CA ALA A 198 12.15 3.69 12.08
C ALA A 198 11.16 3.81 10.92
N SER A 199 11.41 4.75 10.01
CA SER A 199 10.55 5.04 8.87
C SER A 199 10.95 4.19 7.68
N LEU A 200 9.98 3.57 7.02
CA LEU A 200 10.13 2.87 5.75
C LEU A 200 9.83 3.80 4.56
N GLY A 201 9.30 4.98 4.81
CA GLY A 201 8.88 5.94 3.80
C GLY A 201 7.39 6.24 3.83
N GLN A 202 6.90 6.90 2.79
CA GLN A 202 5.49 7.28 2.66
C GLN A 202 4.70 6.22 1.89
N VAL A 203 3.50 5.89 2.36
CA VAL A 203 2.60 4.92 1.72
C VAL A 203 1.63 5.65 0.81
N PRO A 204 1.75 5.50 -0.51
CA PRO A 204 0.74 6.05 -1.42
C PRO A 204 -0.58 5.25 -1.32
N PRO A 205 -1.71 5.85 -1.77
CA PRO A 205 -1.83 7.16 -2.40
C PRO A 205 -1.95 8.34 -1.43
N GLY A 206 -2.35 8.14 -0.18
CA GLY A 206 -2.55 9.17 0.84
C GLY A 206 -1.25 9.72 1.44
N MET A 207 -0.10 9.07 1.17
CA MET A 207 1.23 9.50 1.58
C MET A 207 1.44 9.54 3.10
N GLY A 208 0.72 8.73 3.86
CA GLY A 208 0.98 8.52 5.28
C GLY A 208 2.35 7.88 5.52
N GLU A 209 3.01 8.23 6.63
CA GLU A 209 4.32 7.67 6.95
C GLU A 209 4.21 6.21 7.44
N ALA A 210 4.93 5.29 6.83
CA ALA A 210 5.11 3.93 7.31
C ALA A 210 6.24 3.88 8.34
N THR A 211 5.91 3.85 9.63
CA THR A 211 6.86 3.46 10.67
C THR A 211 6.82 1.95 10.90
N LEU A 212 7.87 1.38 11.47
CA LEU A 212 7.86 -0.05 11.85
C LEU A 212 6.73 -0.36 12.83
N GLU A 213 6.39 0.56 13.74
CA GLU A 213 5.25 0.41 14.65
C GLU A 213 3.92 0.29 13.90
N ARG A 214 3.67 1.14 12.90
CA ARG A 214 2.46 1.08 12.07
C ARG A 214 2.40 -0.20 11.25
N LEU A 215 3.53 -0.61 10.69
CA LEU A 215 3.60 -1.88 9.97
C LEU A 215 3.34 -3.07 10.90
N ALA A 216 3.91 -3.05 12.12
CA ALA A 216 3.68 -4.07 13.13
C ALA A 216 2.21 -4.11 13.56
N ALA A 217 1.58 -2.95 13.75
CA ALA A 217 0.15 -2.87 14.02
C ALA A 217 -0.69 -3.47 12.89
N CYS A 218 -0.39 -3.16 11.62
CA CYS A 218 -1.04 -3.79 10.46
C CYS A 218 -0.84 -5.31 10.42
N ALA A 219 0.36 -5.78 10.79
CA ALA A 219 0.64 -7.22 10.86
C ALA A 219 -0.18 -7.90 11.98
N VAL A 220 -0.33 -7.27 13.15
CA VAL A 220 -1.21 -7.76 14.23
C VAL A 220 -2.66 -7.77 13.77
N LEU A 221 -3.18 -6.66 13.24
CA LEU A 221 -4.54 -6.55 12.69
C LEU A 221 -4.84 -7.66 11.68
N ALA A 222 -3.89 -7.97 10.80
CA ALA A 222 -4.00 -9.03 9.81
C ALA A 222 -4.02 -10.44 10.43
N GLY A 223 -3.53 -10.60 11.66
CA GLY A 223 -3.37 -11.89 12.32
C GLY A 223 -2.00 -12.54 12.11
N CYS A 224 -0.97 -11.80 11.73
CA CYS A 224 0.40 -12.31 11.66
C CYS A 224 0.89 -12.79 13.02
N ARG A 225 1.95 -13.60 12.99
CA ARG A 225 2.78 -13.94 14.14
C ARG A 225 4.12 -13.21 14.04
N PRO A 226 4.89 -13.06 15.13
CA PRO A 226 6.20 -12.41 15.07
C PRO A 226 7.15 -13.01 14.03
N GLU A 227 7.15 -14.32 13.81
CA GLU A 227 7.99 -14.99 12.80
C GLU A 227 7.65 -14.62 11.35
N HIS A 228 6.47 -14.01 11.10
CA HIS A 228 6.10 -13.51 9.77
C HIS A 228 6.66 -12.09 9.51
N PHE A 229 7.01 -11.34 10.56
CA PHE A 229 7.23 -9.90 10.46
C PHE A 229 8.42 -9.54 9.57
N ALA A 230 9.50 -10.31 9.58
CA ALA A 230 10.64 -10.08 8.70
C ALA A 230 10.25 -10.10 7.21
N VAL A 231 9.33 -11.00 6.82
CA VAL A 231 8.80 -11.05 5.44
C VAL A 231 7.91 -9.85 5.16
N VAL A 232 7.03 -9.47 6.12
CA VAL A 232 6.14 -8.30 5.99
C VAL A 232 6.98 -7.02 5.84
N GLU A 233 8.03 -6.85 6.66
CA GLU A 233 8.93 -5.69 6.61
C GLU A 233 9.64 -5.58 5.25
N ALA A 234 10.30 -6.65 4.79
CA ALA A 234 10.98 -6.67 3.51
C ALA A 234 10.03 -6.44 2.33
N ALA A 235 8.81 -6.99 2.38
CA ALA A 235 7.79 -6.77 1.36
C ALA A 235 7.29 -5.32 1.36
N ALA A 236 7.06 -4.72 2.53
CA ALA A 236 6.65 -3.32 2.67
C ALA A 236 7.74 -2.39 2.12
N GLU A 237 9.01 -2.57 2.53
CA GLU A 237 10.15 -1.82 1.98
C GLU A 237 10.22 -1.93 0.44
N THR A 238 9.90 -3.11 -0.10
CA THR A 238 9.93 -3.37 -1.54
C THR A 238 8.80 -2.65 -2.27
N MET A 239 7.59 -2.64 -1.70
CA MET A 239 6.44 -1.93 -2.27
C MET A 239 6.63 -0.41 -2.32
N LEU A 240 7.39 0.14 -1.39
CA LEU A 240 7.62 1.58 -1.29
C LEU A 240 8.74 2.10 -2.21
N VAL A 241 9.45 1.19 -2.91
CA VAL A 241 10.42 1.60 -3.95
C VAL A 241 9.68 2.24 -5.12
N PRO A 242 10.10 3.43 -5.60
CA PRO A 242 9.41 4.13 -6.70
C PRO A 242 9.18 3.29 -7.95
N ALA A 243 10.13 2.41 -8.31
CA ALA A 243 10.02 1.53 -9.48
C ALA A 243 8.91 0.47 -9.36
N PHE A 244 8.40 0.18 -8.16
CA PHE A 244 7.23 -0.68 -7.98
C PHE A 244 5.93 0.04 -8.33
N ASN A 245 5.91 1.36 -8.30
CA ASN A 245 4.77 2.22 -8.61
C ASN A 245 3.49 1.88 -7.82
N LEU A 246 3.61 1.73 -6.51
CA LEU A 246 2.47 1.44 -5.63
C LEU A 246 1.35 2.50 -5.78
N HIS A 247 1.72 3.78 -6.02
CA HIS A 247 0.72 4.84 -6.24
C HIS A 247 -0.20 4.52 -7.42
N GLY A 248 0.38 4.27 -8.59
CA GLY A 248 -0.41 3.94 -9.78
C GLY A 248 -1.33 2.73 -9.56
N GLN A 249 -0.81 1.68 -8.90
CA GLN A 249 -1.58 0.47 -8.58
C GLN A 249 -2.76 0.74 -7.63
N ALA A 250 -2.60 1.65 -6.67
CA ALA A 250 -3.61 1.93 -5.67
C ALA A 250 -4.75 2.84 -6.18
N VAL A 251 -4.48 3.72 -7.17
CA VAL A 251 -5.48 4.70 -7.67
C VAL A 251 -6.10 4.35 -9.02
N THR A 252 -5.63 3.29 -9.68
CA THR A 252 -6.16 2.86 -10.97
C THR A 252 -7.58 2.30 -10.87
N THR A 253 -8.33 2.37 -11.97
CA THR A 253 -9.62 1.69 -12.10
C THR A 253 -9.46 0.16 -12.28
N GLN A 254 -8.26 -0.30 -12.61
CA GLN A 254 -7.92 -1.72 -12.67
C GLN A 254 -7.91 -2.32 -11.25
N PRO A 255 -8.43 -3.54 -11.06
CA PRO A 255 -8.48 -4.17 -9.74
C PRO A 255 -7.16 -4.85 -9.32
N ALA A 256 -6.01 -4.20 -9.55
CA ALA A 256 -4.71 -4.77 -9.22
C ALA A 256 -4.45 -4.79 -7.71
N GLY A 257 -3.87 -5.86 -7.23
CA GLY A 257 -3.37 -6.05 -5.86
C GLY A 257 -1.88 -6.34 -5.82
N GLN A 258 -1.29 -6.27 -4.64
CA GLN A 258 0.11 -6.60 -4.40
C GLN A 258 0.22 -8.11 -4.13
N ILE A 259 1.21 -8.76 -4.76
CA ILE A 259 1.45 -10.20 -4.68
C ILE A 259 2.89 -10.40 -4.19
N ALA A 260 3.05 -11.03 -3.04
CA ALA A 260 4.36 -11.39 -2.49
C ALA A 260 4.72 -12.82 -2.87
N VAL A 261 5.84 -13.02 -3.55
CA VAL A 261 6.46 -14.34 -3.76
C VAL A 261 7.64 -14.48 -2.81
N VAL A 262 7.65 -15.53 -2.00
CA VAL A 262 8.67 -15.74 -0.97
C VAL A 262 9.54 -16.93 -1.31
N ASN A 263 10.86 -16.73 -1.23
CA ASN A 263 11.90 -17.71 -1.53
C ASN A 263 12.87 -17.88 -0.36
N GLY A 264 13.58 -18.99 -0.36
CA GLY A 264 14.66 -19.30 0.57
C GLY A 264 14.18 -19.81 1.94
N PRO A 265 15.11 -19.94 2.90
CA PRO A 265 14.83 -20.56 4.21
C PRO A 265 13.71 -19.92 5.02
N VAL A 266 13.47 -18.62 4.85
CA VAL A 266 12.39 -17.90 5.57
C VAL A 266 11.00 -18.50 5.32
N ARG A 267 10.79 -19.19 4.21
CA ARG A 267 9.53 -19.90 3.91
C ARG A 267 9.20 -20.90 5.04
N HIS A 268 10.18 -21.64 5.50
CA HIS A 268 10.01 -22.63 6.57
C HIS A 268 9.93 -21.94 7.94
N ALA A 269 10.79 -20.95 8.21
CA ALA A 269 10.79 -20.21 9.46
C ALA A 269 9.45 -19.48 9.71
N ALA A 270 8.86 -18.89 8.67
CA ALA A 270 7.56 -18.24 8.74
C ALA A 270 6.37 -19.23 8.60
N GLY A 271 6.61 -20.53 8.38
CA GLY A 271 5.53 -21.51 8.21
C GLY A 271 4.68 -21.30 6.96
N LEU A 272 5.28 -20.80 5.89
CA LEU A 272 4.62 -20.63 4.59
C LEU A 272 4.38 -21.99 3.92
N ASN A 273 3.21 -22.14 3.31
CA ASN A 273 2.84 -23.30 2.52
C ASN A 273 3.15 -23.05 1.04
N ALA A 274 4.00 -23.87 0.46
CA ALA A 274 4.28 -23.90 -0.98
C ALA A 274 3.63 -25.11 -1.70
N GLY A 275 3.11 -26.07 -0.94
CA GLY A 275 2.54 -27.33 -1.43
C GLY A 275 1.04 -27.22 -1.69
N MET A 276 0.31 -28.30 -1.39
CA MET A 276 -1.13 -28.40 -1.62
C MET A 276 -1.89 -27.18 -1.02
N GLY A 277 -2.69 -26.52 -1.85
CA GLY A 277 -3.47 -25.35 -1.43
C GLY A 277 -2.62 -24.07 -1.24
N ALA A 278 -1.44 -23.95 -1.84
CA ALA A 278 -0.55 -22.80 -1.68
C ALA A 278 -1.20 -21.43 -1.95
N LEU A 279 -2.17 -21.36 -2.87
CA LEU A 279 -2.96 -20.16 -3.18
C LEU A 279 -4.33 -20.15 -2.48
N GLY A 280 -4.64 -21.18 -1.69
CA GLY A 280 -5.93 -21.35 -1.02
C GLY A 280 -5.92 -20.93 0.44
N PRO A 281 -7.07 -21.06 1.12
CA PRO A 281 -7.17 -20.83 2.56
C PRO A 281 -6.52 -21.97 3.37
N GLY A 282 -6.23 -21.70 4.66
CA GLY A 282 -5.83 -22.71 5.63
C GLY A 282 -4.42 -22.50 6.22
N THR A 283 -3.52 -21.82 5.51
CA THR A 283 -2.19 -21.49 6.05
C THR A 283 -2.17 -20.06 6.55
N ARG A 284 -1.90 -19.88 7.86
CA ARG A 284 -1.92 -18.56 8.49
C ARG A 284 -0.91 -17.61 7.84
N ALA A 285 0.34 -18.04 7.62
CA ALA A 285 1.37 -17.19 7.04
C ALA A 285 0.98 -16.66 5.65
N ASN A 286 0.56 -17.55 4.72
CA ASN A 286 0.17 -17.14 3.37
C ASN A 286 -0.99 -16.13 3.40
N ALA A 287 -1.99 -16.37 4.26
CA ALA A 287 -3.16 -15.51 4.35
C ALA A 287 -2.86 -14.15 4.98
N THR A 288 -2.07 -14.13 6.08
CA THR A 288 -1.91 -12.92 6.89
C THR A 288 -0.79 -12.00 6.42
N ILE A 289 0.28 -12.52 5.80
CA ILE A 289 1.37 -11.68 5.28
C ILE A 289 0.86 -10.75 4.17
N GLY A 290 0.18 -11.29 3.16
CA GLY A 290 -0.40 -10.47 2.10
C GLY A 290 -1.43 -9.48 2.63
N ARG A 291 -2.29 -9.91 3.58
CA ARG A 291 -3.28 -9.05 4.23
C ARG A 291 -2.65 -7.89 5.00
N ALA A 292 -1.53 -8.12 5.71
CA ALA A 292 -0.82 -7.05 6.42
C ALA A 292 -0.34 -5.94 5.48
N LEU A 293 0.19 -6.32 4.30
CA LEU A 293 0.59 -5.36 3.27
C LEU A 293 -0.60 -4.56 2.74
N ARG A 294 -1.74 -5.23 2.53
CA ARG A 294 -2.96 -4.53 2.08
C ARG A 294 -3.50 -3.58 3.15
N LEU A 295 -3.50 -3.99 4.42
CA LEU A 295 -3.90 -3.12 5.53
C LEU A 295 -2.97 -1.90 5.64
N LEU A 296 -1.66 -2.04 5.42
CA LEU A 296 -0.76 -0.90 5.34
C LEU A 296 -1.18 0.10 4.24
N VAL A 297 -1.49 -0.38 3.03
CA VAL A 297 -1.97 0.47 1.93
C VAL A 297 -3.32 1.11 2.26
N SER A 298 -4.20 0.37 2.92
CA SER A 298 -5.55 0.84 3.26
C SER A 298 -5.55 1.86 4.39
N LEU A 299 -4.85 1.55 5.49
CA LEU A 299 -4.90 2.33 6.72
C LEU A 299 -3.90 3.49 6.72
N THR A 300 -2.66 3.25 6.24
CA THR A 300 -1.63 4.29 6.19
C THR A 300 -1.64 5.05 4.86
N GLY A 301 -1.94 4.36 3.76
CA GLY A 301 -2.04 4.95 2.42
C GLY A 301 -3.44 5.41 2.02
N GLU A 302 -4.45 5.26 2.85
CA GLU A 302 -5.86 5.57 2.54
C GLU A 302 -6.42 4.90 1.27
N GLY A 303 -5.77 3.83 0.82
CA GLY A 303 -6.16 3.07 -0.36
C GLY A 303 -7.40 2.20 -0.13
N MET A 304 -8.49 2.80 0.34
CA MET A 304 -9.76 2.12 0.61
C MET A 304 -10.79 2.37 -0.49
N PRO A 305 -11.69 1.41 -0.77
CA PRO A 305 -12.82 1.59 -1.67
C PRO A 305 -13.67 2.80 -1.26
N GLY A 306 -14.04 3.63 -2.24
CA GLY A 306 -14.80 4.85 -1.99
C GLY A 306 -13.98 6.04 -1.50
N ARG A 307 -12.71 5.84 -1.10
CA ARG A 307 -11.73 6.90 -0.83
C ARG A 307 -10.78 7.06 -2.02
N LEU A 308 -9.54 6.59 -1.89
CA LEU A 308 -8.51 6.73 -2.94
C LEU A 308 -8.38 5.49 -3.84
N ASP A 309 -8.82 4.32 -3.41
CA ASP A 309 -8.92 3.15 -4.28
C ASP A 309 -10.06 3.36 -5.30
N ARG A 310 -9.70 3.39 -6.58
CA ARG A 310 -10.62 3.65 -7.70
C ARG A 310 -10.97 2.40 -8.50
N SER A 311 -10.56 1.22 -8.03
CA SER A 311 -10.88 -0.04 -8.72
C SER A 311 -12.38 -0.16 -9.01
N THR A 312 -12.71 -0.39 -10.28
CA THR A 312 -14.13 -0.46 -10.70
C THR A 312 -14.89 -1.57 -10.00
N LEU A 313 -14.28 -2.75 -9.88
CA LEU A 313 -14.89 -3.91 -9.21
C LEU A 313 -14.09 -4.38 -7.99
N GLY A 314 -12.79 -4.10 -7.95
CA GLY A 314 -11.88 -4.82 -7.06
C GLY A 314 -11.74 -6.29 -7.47
N ASN A 315 -11.00 -7.06 -6.70
CA ASN A 315 -10.93 -8.52 -6.82
C ASN A 315 -10.57 -9.14 -5.45
N PRO A 316 -10.86 -10.44 -5.21
CA PRO A 316 -10.54 -11.09 -3.95
C PRO A 316 -9.05 -11.06 -3.58
N GLY A 317 -8.13 -10.99 -4.55
CA GLY A 317 -6.69 -10.86 -4.33
C GLY A 317 -6.28 -9.55 -3.65
N LYS A 318 -7.15 -8.52 -3.67
CA LYS A 318 -6.92 -7.27 -2.94
C LYS A 318 -7.08 -7.39 -1.43
N VAL A 319 -7.61 -8.48 -0.91
CA VAL A 319 -7.53 -8.79 0.54
C VAL A 319 -6.07 -9.03 0.94
N GLY A 320 -5.27 -9.59 0.03
CA GLY A 320 -3.84 -9.80 0.16
C GLY A 320 -3.41 -11.14 -0.41
N MET A 321 -2.25 -11.18 -1.03
CA MET A 321 -1.72 -12.41 -1.62
C MET A 321 -0.25 -12.60 -1.25
N CYS A 322 0.06 -13.77 -0.72
CA CYS A 322 1.42 -14.23 -0.47
C CYS A 322 1.52 -15.71 -0.84
N VAL A 323 2.51 -16.06 -1.65
CA VAL A 323 2.80 -17.42 -2.07
C VAL A 323 4.27 -17.73 -1.86
N ALA A 324 4.57 -18.95 -1.39
CA ALA A 324 5.93 -19.45 -1.35
C ALA A 324 6.22 -20.32 -2.58
N GLU A 325 7.41 -20.21 -3.16
CA GLU A 325 7.84 -21.13 -4.20
C GLU A 325 8.22 -22.49 -3.57
N HIS A 326 7.75 -23.58 -4.17
CA HIS A 326 8.07 -24.95 -3.75
C HIS A 326 9.44 -25.35 -4.34
N GLU A 327 10.51 -24.79 -3.80
CA GLU A 327 11.87 -24.91 -4.33
C GLU A 327 12.36 -26.36 -4.34
N GLU A 328 11.99 -27.15 -3.33
CA GLU A 328 12.36 -28.56 -3.19
C GLU A 328 11.73 -29.45 -4.26
N ARG A 329 10.65 -28.97 -4.86
CA ARG A 329 9.89 -29.70 -5.89
C ARG A 329 10.10 -29.12 -7.28
N SER A 330 10.68 -27.93 -7.37
CA SER A 330 10.99 -27.31 -8.65
C SER A 330 12.14 -28.04 -9.35
N PRO A 331 11.97 -28.41 -10.64
CA PRO A 331 13.08 -28.96 -11.42
C PRO A 331 14.09 -27.88 -11.86
N TRP A 332 13.82 -26.61 -11.56
CA TRP A 332 14.60 -25.46 -11.99
C TRP A 332 15.13 -24.66 -10.80
N PRO A 333 16.13 -23.78 -11.03
CA PRO A 333 16.52 -22.79 -10.03
C PRO A 333 15.32 -21.95 -9.57
N PRO A 334 15.21 -21.66 -8.27
CA PRO A 334 14.13 -20.81 -7.75
C PRO A 334 14.27 -19.36 -8.23
N LEU A 335 13.14 -18.62 -8.18
CA LEU A 335 13.03 -17.26 -8.71
C LEU A 335 14.12 -16.32 -8.16
N HIS A 336 14.42 -16.39 -6.86
CA HIS A 336 15.41 -15.50 -6.26
C HIS A 336 16.83 -15.74 -6.83
N VAL A 337 17.17 -16.99 -7.15
CA VAL A 337 18.47 -17.33 -7.78
C VAL A 337 18.52 -16.78 -9.20
N GLU A 338 17.44 -16.92 -9.99
CA GLU A 338 17.33 -16.30 -11.31
C GLU A 338 17.49 -14.78 -11.26
N ARG A 339 17.06 -14.16 -10.16
CA ARG A 339 17.17 -12.71 -9.93
C ARG A 339 18.51 -12.28 -9.32
N GLY A 340 19.48 -13.20 -9.25
CA GLY A 340 20.86 -12.92 -8.85
C GLY A 340 21.15 -13.01 -7.35
N PHE A 341 20.22 -13.51 -6.53
CA PHE A 341 20.47 -13.73 -5.11
C PHE A 341 21.15 -15.10 -4.88
N ALA A 342 21.86 -15.22 -3.76
CA ALA A 342 22.47 -16.48 -3.38
C ALA A 342 21.40 -17.57 -3.11
N ALA A 343 21.68 -18.82 -3.44
CA ALA A 343 20.72 -19.92 -3.26
C ALA A 343 20.23 -20.10 -1.81
N GLY A 344 21.03 -19.73 -0.82
CA GLY A 344 20.64 -19.75 0.61
C GLY A 344 20.03 -18.47 1.12
N ALA A 345 19.84 -17.45 0.28
CA ALA A 345 19.23 -16.19 0.68
C ALA A 345 17.72 -16.33 0.85
N SER A 346 17.17 -15.67 1.86
CA SER A 346 15.74 -15.48 2.02
C SER A 346 15.32 -14.22 1.27
N VAL A 347 14.38 -14.33 0.34
CA VAL A 347 14.01 -13.21 -0.56
C VAL A 347 12.50 -13.10 -0.71
N VAL A 348 11.99 -11.89 -0.73
CA VAL A 348 10.64 -11.58 -1.18
C VAL A 348 10.71 -10.85 -2.53
N THR A 349 9.87 -11.27 -3.48
CA THR A 349 9.67 -10.59 -4.75
C THR A 349 8.24 -10.11 -4.83
N MET A 350 8.06 -8.79 -5.03
CA MET A 350 6.74 -8.18 -5.13
C MET A 350 6.30 -8.04 -6.58
N PHE A 351 5.07 -8.41 -6.85
CA PHE A 351 4.36 -8.24 -8.12
C PHE A 351 3.10 -7.42 -7.92
N ALA A 352 2.56 -6.89 -9.01
CA ALA A 352 1.27 -6.23 -9.06
C ALA A 352 0.37 -6.87 -10.12
N GLY A 353 -0.83 -7.26 -9.73
CA GLY A 353 -1.73 -7.93 -10.69
C GLY A 353 -3.10 -8.27 -10.11
N ASP A 354 -3.88 -8.97 -10.93
CA ASP A 354 -5.21 -9.45 -10.61
C ASP A 354 -5.17 -10.73 -9.76
N ALA A 355 -6.33 -11.24 -9.39
CA ALA A 355 -6.45 -12.58 -8.78
C ALA A 355 -6.02 -13.67 -9.77
N PRO A 356 -5.57 -14.84 -9.28
CA PRO A 356 -5.12 -15.93 -10.14
C PRO A 356 -6.25 -16.49 -11.00
N LEU A 357 -5.98 -16.63 -12.30
CA LEU A 357 -6.79 -17.43 -13.20
C LEU A 357 -6.28 -18.87 -13.20
N SER A 358 -7.14 -19.82 -12.87
CA SER A 358 -6.80 -21.25 -12.89
C SER A 358 -6.68 -21.78 -14.34
N ILE A 359 -5.63 -22.53 -14.59
CA ILE A 359 -5.36 -23.19 -15.88
C ILE A 359 -5.44 -24.69 -15.66
N SER A 360 -6.47 -25.31 -16.22
CA SER A 360 -6.68 -26.77 -16.21
C SER A 360 -6.18 -27.34 -17.52
N GLU A 361 -5.04 -28.06 -17.51
CA GLU A 361 -4.46 -28.66 -18.72
C GLU A 361 -4.04 -30.11 -18.45
N HIS A 362 -4.80 -31.06 -19.01
CA HIS A 362 -4.66 -32.49 -18.74
C HIS A 362 -4.22 -33.32 -19.96
N ARG A 363 -4.05 -32.68 -21.13
CA ARG A 363 -3.82 -33.40 -22.40
C ARG A 363 -2.39 -33.31 -22.89
N SER A 364 -1.74 -32.16 -22.70
CA SER A 364 -0.38 -31.95 -23.19
C SER A 364 0.60 -32.95 -22.58
N SER A 365 1.34 -33.63 -23.43
CA SER A 365 2.32 -34.64 -23.04
C SER A 365 3.76 -34.24 -23.34
N THR A 366 3.97 -33.19 -24.11
CA THR A 366 5.29 -32.63 -24.40
C THR A 366 5.45 -31.23 -23.83
N PRO A 367 6.69 -30.77 -23.60
CA PRO A 367 6.98 -29.41 -23.17
C PRO A 367 6.40 -28.34 -24.11
N GLU A 368 6.49 -28.58 -25.43
CA GLU A 368 6.02 -27.65 -26.46
C GLU A 368 4.50 -27.44 -26.39
N GLU A 369 3.76 -28.56 -26.35
CA GLU A 369 2.28 -28.52 -26.25
C GLU A 369 1.86 -27.80 -24.96
N LEU A 370 2.47 -28.14 -23.83
CA LEU A 370 2.11 -27.59 -22.55
C LEU A 370 2.50 -26.09 -22.45
N ALA A 371 3.68 -25.71 -22.89
CA ALA A 371 4.09 -24.30 -22.93
C ALA A 371 3.13 -23.46 -23.79
N ALA A 372 2.74 -23.95 -24.97
CA ALA A 372 1.76 -23.29 -25.79
C ALA A 372 0.39 -23.17 -25.09
N ALA A 373 -0.12 -24.23 -24.46
CA ALA A 373 -1.39 -24.24 -23.77
C ALA A 373 -1.41 -23.23 -22.60
N LEU A 374 -0.37 -23.23 -21.75
CA LEU A 374 -0.23 -22.29 -20.64
C LEU A 374 -0.13 -20.85 -21.15
N GLY A 375 0.66 -20.62 -22.20
CA GLY A 375 0.79 -19.31 -22.81
C GLY A 375 -0.55 -18.79 -23.37
N TRP A 376 -1.31 -19.64 -24.07
CA TRP A 376 -2.64 -19.26 -24.60
C TRP A 376 -3.68 -19.00 -23.49
N ALA A 377 -3.56 -19.62 -22.32
CA ALA A 377 -4.39 -19.26 -21.18
C ALA A 377 -4.19 -17.79 -20.77
N ALA A 378 -2.96 -17.30 -20.81
CA ALA A 378 -2.67 -15.88 -20.58
C ALA A 378 -3.20 -14.95 -21.68
N ALA A 379 -3.48 -15.44 -22.88
CA ALA A 379 -4.06 -14.64 -23.96
C ALA A 379 -5.50 -14.16 -23.64
N THR A 380 -6.19 -14.81 -22.71
CA THR A 380 -7.53 -14.41 -22.24
C THR A 380 -7.50 -13.34 -21.16
N ILE A 381 -6.33 -13.08 -20.57
CA ILE A 381 -6.12 -12.00 -19.61
C ILE A 381 -6.17 -10.69 -20.40
N TRP A 382 -6.96 -9.73 -19.86
CA TRP A 382 -7.19 -8.46 -20.56
C TRP A 382 -7.83 -8.69 -21.91
N ALA A 383 -9.01 -8.54 -22.10
CA ALA A 383 -9.76 -8.65 -23.34
C ALA A 383 -8.92 -8.85 -24.61
N PRO A 384 -9.39 -9.51 -25.64
CA PRO A 384 -8.62 -9.79 -26.86
C PRO A 384 -7.95 -8.58 -27.49
N ASN A 385 -8.41 -7.37 -27.16
CA ASN A 385 -7.92 -6.11 -27.73
C ASN A 385 -6.71 -5.53 -26.98
N TRP A 386 -6.43 -6.01 -25.75
CA TRP A 386 -5.26 -5.57 -24.99
C TRP A 386 -4.03 -6.42 -25.33
N TRP A 387 -3.30 -5.99 -26.32
CA TRP A 387 -2.19 -6.75 -26.89
C TRP A 387 -1.13 -5.80 -27.48
N PRO A 388 0.14 -5.90 -27.17
CA PRO A 388 0.77 -6.74 -26.15
C PRO A 388 0.54 -6.23 -24.70
N VAL A 389 0.80 -7.10 -23.71
CA VAL A 389 0.59 -6.77 -22.28
C VAL A 389 1.61 -5.75 -21.77
N GLY A 390 2.86 -5.88 -22.16
CA GLY A 390 3.93 -4.95 -21.78
C GLY A 390 4.26 -4.92 -20.27
N ALA A 391 4.00 -6.02 -19.53
CA ALA A 391 4.29 -6.12 -18.10
C ALA A 391 4.54 -7.57 -17.69
N ALA A 392 5.30 -7.77 -16.60
CA ALA A 392 5.64 -9.07 -16.09
C ALA A 392 4.41 -9.88 -15.66
N THR A 393 4.22 -11.05 -16.28
CA THR A 393 3.13 -11.97 -16.02
C THR A 393 3.62 -13.14 -15.18
N LEU A 394 3.02 -13.35 -14.01
CA LEU A 394 3.41 -14.41 -13.07
C LEU A 394 2.60 -15.69 -13.32
N PHE A 395 3.29 -16.78 -13.62
CA PHE A 395 2.73 -18.12 -13.68
C PHE A 395 3.14 -18.93 -12.45
N VAL A 396 2.19 -19.54 -11.79
CA VAL A 396 2.40 -20.51 -10.73
C VAL A 396 2.13 -21.88 -11.32
N ILE A 397 3.19 -22.64 -11.55
CA ILE A 397 3.18 -23.93 -12.23
C ILE A 397 3.03 -25.04 -11.19
N CYS A 398 2.04 -25.90 -11.33
CA CYS A 398 1.92 -27.07 -10.47
C CYS A 398 3.04 -28.11 -10.75
N PRO A 399 3.39 -28.97 -9.77
CA PRO A 399 4.48 -29.95 -9.92
C PRO A 399 4.35 -30.85 -11.16
N GLU A 400 3.16 -31.40 -11.46
CA GLU A 400 2.98 -32.24 -12.66
C GLU A 400 3.23 -31.49 -13.98
N HIS A 401 2.83 -30.22 -14.04
CA HIS A 401 3.16 -29.40 -15.20
C HIS A 401 4.66 -29.08 -15.27
N ALA A 402 5.28 -28.79 -14.13
CA ALA A 402 6.72 -28.55 -14.07
C ALA A 402 7.52 -29.76 -14.54
N ASP A 403 7.14 -30.98 -14.14
CA ASP A 403 7.75 -32.22 -14.61
C ASP A 403 7.59 -32.40 -16.12
N THR A 404 6.41 -32.13 -16.66
CA THR A 404 6.15 -32.21 -18.11
C THR A 404 6.99 -31.16 -18.87
N LEU A 405 7.04 -29.92 -18.39
CA LEU A 405 7.83 -28.85 -19.01
C LEU A 405 9.32 -29.08 -18.94
N ALA A 406 9.83 -29.64 -17.82
CA ALA A 406 11.24 -29.99 -17.68
C ALA A 406 11.63 -31.29 -18.44
N GLY A 407 10.65 -32.02 -18.97
CA GLY A 407 10.86 -33.18 -19.80
C GLY A 407 11.78 -32.85 -20.99
N GLY A 408 12.68 -33.75 -21.31
CA GLY A 408 13.65 -33.50 -22.36
C GLY A 408 14.75 -32.48 -22.00
N GLY A 409 14.87 -32.06 -20.74
CA GLY A 409 15.92 -31.15 -20.27
C GLY A 409 15.64 -29.66 -20.49
N TRP A 410 14.38 -29.27 -20.67
CA TRP A 410 14.02 -27.85 -20.84
C TRP A 410 14.29 -27.04 -19.58
N SER A 411 14.99 -25.92 -19.78
CA SER A 411 15.16 -24.86 -18.77
C SER A 411 13.91 -23.96 -18.69
N LYS A 412 13.81 -23.12 -17.66
CA LYS A 412 12.78 -22.08 -17.61
C LYS A 412 12.84 -21.16 -18.84
N ASP A 413 14.04 -20.88 -19.37
CA ASP A 413 14.20 -20.02 -20.54
C ASP A 413 13.69 -20.69 -21.82
N ASP A 414 13.80 -22.01 -21.93
CA ASP A 414 13.21 -22.76 -23.04
C ASP A 414 11.68 -22.68 -22.98
N VAL A 415 11.10 -22.83 -21.78
CA VAL A 415 9.66 -22.68 -21.55
C VAL A 415 9.19 -21.27 -21.89
N ARG A 416 9.87 -20.23 -21.39
CA ARG A 416 9.55 -18.82 -21.68
C ARG A 416 9.56 -18.54 -23.18
N ARG A 417 10.60 -18.98 -23.88
CA ARG A 417 10.70 -18.79 -25.35
C ARG A 417 9.57 -19.50 -26.07
N ALA A 418 9.26 -20.74 -25.71
CA ALA A 418 8.18 -21.47 -26.34
C ALA A 418 6.82 -20.81 -26.11
N MET A 419 6.53 -20.34 -24.89
CA MET A 419 5.32 -19.58 -24.59
C MET A 419 5.26 -18.29 -25.41
N PHE A 420 6.35 -17.54 -25.46
CA PHE A 420 6.47 -16.28 -26.21
C PHE A 420 6.24 -16.46 -27.71
N GLU A 421 6.82 -17.51 -28.30
CA GLU A 421 6.67 -17.80 -29.73
C GLU A 421 5.28 -18.37 -30.06
N ALA A 422 4.67 -19.12 -29.16
CA ALA A 422 3.35 -19.72 -29.41
C ALA A 422 2.22 -18.69 -29.35
N VAL A 423 2.34 -17.63 -28.54
CA VAL A 423 1.23 -16.71 -28.25
C VAL A 423 1.36 -15.44 -29.05
N ARG A 424 0.95 -15.51 -30.31
CA ARG A 424 1.01 -14.40 -31.26
C ARG A 424 -0.32 -14.20 -31.96
N ARG A 425 -0.60 -12.98 -32.37
CA ARG A 425 -1.80 -12.63 -33.18
C ARG A 425 -1.46 -11.68 -34.30
N PRO A 426 -2.16 -11.76 -35.45
CA PRO A 426 -1.97 -10.83 -36.56
C PRO A 426 -2.27 -9.38 -36.12
N ALA A 427 -1.40 -8.44 -36.49
CA ALA A 427 -1.54 -7.02 -36.20
C ALA A 427 -2.87 -6.43 -36.66
N GLY A 428 -3.36 -6.83 -37.86
CA GLY A 428 -4.62 -6.35 -38.38
C GLY A 428 -5.83 -6.62 -37.51
N GLY A 429 -5.83 -7.77 -36.77
CA GLY A 429 -6.88 -8.12 -35.82
C GLY A 429 -6.77 -7.43 -34.45
N LEU A 430 -5.65 -6.73 -34.19
CA LEU A 430 -5.37 -6.07 -32.91
C LEU A 430 -5.62 -4.56 -32.95
N ARG A 431 -5.87 -3.97 -34.12
CA ARG A 431 -6.05 -2.52 -34.27
C ARG A 431 -7.43 -1.99 -33.91
N GLN A 432 -8.22 -2.78 -33.18
CA GLN A 432 -9.54 -2.38 -32.71
C GLN A 432 -9.43 -1.87 -31.28
N GLY A 433 -9.66 -0.56 -31.05
CA GLY A 433 -9.70 0.05 -29.73
C GLY A 433 -8.63 1.13 -29.49
N GLU A 434 -8.68 1.78 -28.34
CA GLU A 434 -7.85 2.93 -28.01
C GLU A 434 -6.36 2.61 -27.73
N PHE A 435 -6.03 1.36 -27.45
CA PHE A 435 -4.69 0.94 -27.02
C PHE A 435 -3.90 0.23 -28.12
N THR A 436 -3.92 0.78 -29.32
CA THR A 436 -3.24 0.19 -30.48
C THR A 436 -1.74 0.53 -30.58
N GLY A 437 -1.20 1.34 -29.69
CA GLY A 437 0.17 1.89 -29.63
C GLY A 437 1.24 1.18 -30.46
N ARG A 438 1.81 0.09 -29.96
CA ARG A 438 2.88 -0.67 -30.64
C ARG A 438 2.44 -1.40 -31.90
N VAL A 439 1.16 -1.70 -32.02
CA VAL A 439 0.58 -2.42 -33.16
C VAL A 439 0.23 -1.48 -34.30
N ALA A 440 0.10 -0.18 -34.03
CA ALA A 440 -0.40 0.80 -34.99
C ALA A 440 0.43 0.89 -36.27
N ALA A 441 1.75 0.73 -36.19
CA ALA A 441 2.68 0.83 -37.28
C ALA A 441 3.03 -0.51 -37.96
N ALA A 442 2.60 -1.63 -37.36
CA ALA A 442 2.94 -2.97 -37.89
C ALA A 442 2.08 -3.30 -39.10
N PRO A 443 2.61 -3.97 -40.16
CA PRO A 443 1.82 -4.54 -41.26
C PRO A 443 0.74 -5.52 -40.74
N ASP A 444 -0.40 -5.59 -41.42
CA ASP A 444 -1.55 -6.40 -40.99
C ASP A 444 -1.25 -7.87 -40.76
N GLY A 445 -0.32 -8.43 -41.52
CA GLY A 445 0.08 -9.84 -41.43
C GLY A 445 1.14 -10.15 -40.39
N ASP A 446 1.73 -9.12 -39.75
CA ASP A 446 2.77 -9.32 -38.77
C ASP A 446 2.21 -10.02 -37.51
N ALA A 447 2.93 -11.02 -37.05
CA ALA A 447 2.56 -11.79 -35.87
C ALA A 447 3.10 -11.10 -34.59
N ILE A 448 2.24 -10.40 -33.87
CA ILE A 448 2.59 -9.66 -32.66
C ILE A 448 2.53 -10.59 -31.44
N PRO A 449 3.62 -10.70 -30.65
CA PRO A 449 3.63 -11.50 -29.44
C PRO A 449 2.79 -10.86 -28.32
N LYS A 450 2.35 -11.68 -27.37
CA LYS A 450 1.58 -11.22 -26.20
C LYS A 450 2.43 -10.38 -25.24
N TRP A 451 3.68 -10.72 -25.10
CA TRP A 451 4.66 -10.03 -24.26
C TRP A 451 5.68 -9.26 -25.11
N ASP A 452 6.44 -8.37 -24.49
CA ASP A 452 7.53 -7.65 -25.16
C ASP A 452 8.80 -8.49 -25.26
N SER A 453 9.02 -9.32 -24.24
CA SER A 453 10.17 -10.21 -24.11
C SER A 453 9.75 -11.53 -23.48
N PRO A 454 10.47 -12.64 -23.75
CA PRO A 454 10.34 -13.85 -22.94
C PRO A 454 10.57 -13.63 -21.44
N ASP A 455 11.38 -12.62 -21.07
CA ASP A 455 11.69 -12.28 -19.69
C ASP A 455 10.49 -11.69 -18.90
N ASP A 456 9.46 -11.23 -19.62
CA ASP A 456 8.21 -10.80 -19.01
C ASP A 456 7.35 -11.97 -18.50
N ILE A 457 7.74 -13.21 -18.83
CA ILE A 457 7.08 -14.43 -18.36
C ILE A 457 7.83 -14.95 -17.14
N VAL A 458 7.23 -14.77 -15.96
CA VAL A 458 7.85 -15.22 -14.70
C VAL A 458 7.23 -16.55 -14.27
N LEU A 459 8.06 -17.53 -14.01
CA LEU A 459 7.64 -18.89 -13.64
C LEU A 459 8.10 -19.23 -12.23
N ILE A 460 7.17 -19.67 -11.37
CA ILE A 460 7.46 -20.31 -10.08
C ILE A 460 6.73 -21.63 -9.99
N VAL A 461 7.25 -22.56 -9.19
CA VAL A 461 6.57 -23.83 -8.90
C VAL A 461 5.89 -23.73 -7.55
N ALA A 462 4.60 -24.07 -7.46
CA ALA A 462 3.89 -24.26 -6.20
C ALA A 462 2.67 -25.16 -6.42
N GLY A 463 2.19 -25.73 -5.34
CA GLY A 463 1.02 -26.61 -5.38
C GLY A 463 1.31 -28.03 -4.88
N GLY A 464 0.27 -28.85 -4.81
CA GLY A 464 0.34 -30.26 -4.41
C GLY A 464 0.95 -31.16 -5.50
N GLU A 465 1.37 -32.34 -5.09
CA GLU A 465 2.04 -33.33 -5.96
C GLU A 465 1.12 -33.90 -7.08
N ALA A 466 -0.19 -33.87 -6.88
CA ALA A 466 -1.15 -34.41 -7.84
C ALA A 466 -2.14 -33.37 -8.32
N GLY A 467 -2.37 -33.36 -9.63
CA GLY A 467 -3.35 -32.51 -10.29
C GLY A 467 -2.72 -31.51 -11.25
N ARG A 468 -3.22 -31.50 -12.48
CA ARG A 468 -2.73 -30.65 -13.58
C ARG A 468 -3.45 -29.31 -13.62
N PHE A 469 -3.28 -28.53 -12.55
CA PHE A 469 -3.84 -27.18 -12.40
C PHE A 469 -2.72 -26.19 -12.07
N SER A 470 -2.42 -25.31 -12.99
CA SER A 470 -1.55 -24.16 -12.79
C SER A 470 -2.36 -22.89 -12.66
N ALA A 471 -1.72 -21.78 -12.40
CA ALA A 471 -2.39 -20.47 -12.35
C ALA A 471 -1.56 -19.40 -13.06
N VAL A 472 -2.25 -18.37 -13.56
CA VAL A 472 -1.60 -17.16 -14.07
C VAL A 472 -2.24 -15.95 -13.43
N PHE A 473 -1.41 -15.00 -13.06
CA PHE A 473 -1.80 -13.69 -12.54
C PHE A 473 -1.70 -12.67 -13.66
N GLY A 474 -2.83 -12.05 -14.01
CA GLY A 474 -2.85 -10.93 -14.96
C GLY A 474 -2.08 -9.75 -14.36
N PRO A 475 -1.07 -9.19 -15.06
CA PRO A 475 -0.29 -8.10 -14.51
C PRO A 475 -1.10 -6.81 -14.42
N CYS A 476 -0.69 -5.90 -13.56
CA CYS A 476 -1.12 -4.51 -13.64
C CYS A 476 -0.54 -3.90 -14.91
N VAL A 477 -1.38 -3.29 -15.76
CA VAL A 477 -0.97 -2.75 -17.07
C VAL A 477 -1.25 -1.25 -17.20
N GLY A 478 -0.63 -0.61 -18.21
CA GLY A 478 -0.81 0.80 -18.49
C GLY A 478 -0.07 1.72 -17.51
N MET A 479 0.83 1.18 -16.70
CA MET A 479 1.67 1.90 -15.76
C MET A 479 3.07 1.30 -15.78
N ASP A 480 4.08 2.16 -15.68
CA ASP A 480 5.47 1.70 -15.56
C ASP A 480 5.68 1.14 -14.14
N TRP A 481 5.86 -0.16 -14.03
CA TRP A 481 6.26 -0.86 -12.82
C TRP A 481 7.07 -2.11 -13.20
N THR A 482 7.86 -2.60 -12.27
CA THR A 482 8.63 -3.83 -12.43
C THR A 482 8.58 -4.65 -11.15
N PRO A 483 8.66 -5.98 -11.24
CA PRO A 483 8.84 -6.81 -10.06
C PRO A 483 10.13 -6.45 -9.33
N ILE A 484 10.05 -6.21 -8.04
CA ILE A 484 11.20 -5.86 -7.19
C ILE A 484 11.45 -6.99 -6.21
N SER A 485 12.72 -7.40 -6.09
CA SER A 485 13.15 -8.41 -5.13
C SER A 485 14.02 -7.79 -4.06
N ARG A 486 13.87 -8.28 -2.82
CA ARG A 486 14.65 -7.83 -1.67
C ARG A 486 14.96 -9.01 -0.75
N GLU A 487 16.18 -9.03 -0.23
CA GLU A 487 16.57 -9.99 0.79
C GLU A 487 15.83 -9.71 2.11
N VAL A 488 15.30 -10.78 2.72
CA VAL A 488 14.63 -10.74 4.02
C VAL A 488 15.70 -10.83 5.10
N ARG A 489 15.80 -9.82 5.93
CA ARG A 489 16.72 -9.81 7.07
C ARG A 489 16.10 -10.64 8.19
N CYS A 490 16.60 -11.85 8.38
CA CYS A 490 16.25 -12.66 9.55
C CYS A 490 17.25 -12.30 10.67
N ASP A 491 16.75 -11.83 11.80
CA ASP A 491 17.58 -11.67 12.99
C ASP A 491 18.09 -13.07 13.39
N THR A 492 19.41 -13.25 13.42
CA THR A 492 20.11 -14.50 13.77
C THR A 492 20.05 -14.72 15.29
#